data_c834bb0957fc3b207f42ce137a4ab8b4
#
_entry.id   c834bb0957fc3b207f42ce137a4ab8b4
#
_cell.length_a   1.000
_cell.length_b   1.000
_cell.length_c   1.000
_cell.angle_alpha   90.00
_cell.angle_beta   90.00
_cell.angle_gamma   90.00
#
_symmetry.space_group_name_H-M   'P 1'
#
loop_
_entity.id
_entity.type
_entity.pdbx_description
1 polymer ?
#
loop_
_entity_poly.entity_id
_entity_poly.type
_entity_poly.pdbx_seq_one_letter_code
_entity_poly.pdbx_strand_id
1 'polypeptide(L)'
;MLINKSSVSNILKILTSILFSIIISVLLCEITLRVKHYFLTNYDIEMWKYAKELKVKSTNIKINHTHKKNSSSNLQKVQFKINKYGQRDNNFEKDDLHKFERSFIILGSSVALGWGVEQDKTLTSELNRISKKNNKNWFFVNGGIGNYNTERYVNNYLENWSELKFTDVIIHFFVNDTEVSSNNKPNFFVEHSHVGVVIWKLINSYKSSFKKEKLVDYYKKRYEENFEGFKIAENELSHLKKYCEKNEIKCHLIMMPDIHQLEPYELIFINDKMKKISDTLGYEFLDLLPVFKNQPITKIWNKYNDPHPSAYAHKLMADRIYEYLN
;
A
#
# COMPACT_ATOMS: atom_id res chain seq x y z
N MET A 1 -5.65 -19.76 60.03
CA MET A 1 -5.81 -20.85 59.00
C MET A 1 -4.44 -21.09 58.39
N LEU A 2 -3.68 -22.09 58.92
CA LEU A 2 -2.31 -22.39 58.46
C LEU A 2 -2.39 -23.09 57.10
N ILE A 3 -2.04 -22.40 55.99
CA ILE A 3 -1.93 -23.03 54.67
C ILE A 3 -0.82 -24.08 54.73
N ASN A 4 -1.18 -25.33 54.49
CA ASN A 4 -0.26 -26.47 54.59
C ASN A 4 0.84 -26.34 53.54
N LYS A 5 2.13 -26.27 53.93
CA LYS A 5 3.29 -26.11 53.06
C LYS A 5 3.34 -27.11 51.89
N SER A 6 2.84 -28.36 52.09
CA SER A 6 2.77 -29.36 51.05
C SER A 6 1.73 -29.02 49.95
N SER A 7 0.60 -28.43 50.34
CA SER A 7 -0.43 -27.98 49.39
C SER A 7 0.08 -26.82 48.51
N VAL A 8 0.81 -25.87 49.07
CA VAL A 8 1.44 -24.75 48.31
C VAL A 8 2.49 -25.26 47.33
N SER A 9 3.32 -26.23 47.73
CA SER A 9 4.33 -26.86 46.85
C SER A 9 3.68 -27.60 45.68
N ASN A 10 2.56 -28.29 45.88
CA ASN A 10 1.86 -29.00 44.82
C ASN A 10 1.16 -28.03 43.84
N ILE A 11 0.57 -26.95 44.32
CA ILE A 11 -0.01 -25.91 43.48
C ILE A 11 1.10 -25.25 42.61
N LEU A 12 2.26 -24.96 43.20
CA LEU A 12 3.38 -24.38 42.46
C LEU A 12 3.89 -25.29 41.35
N LYS A 13 4.00 -26.62 41.60
CA LYS A 13 4.38 -27.61 40.59
C LYS A 13 3.36 -27.69 39.46
N ILE A 14 2.06 -27.65 39.78
CA ILE A 14 1.00 -27.65 38.76
C ILE A 14 1.11 -26.36 37.90
N LEU A 15 1.25 -25.20 38.52
CA LEU A 15 1.39 -23.90 37.78
C LEU A 15 2.64 -23.90 36.90
N THR A 16 3.78 -24.39 37.39
CA THR A 16 5.01 -24.48 36.59
C THR A 16 4.87 -25.44 35.40
N SER A 17 4.20 -26.58 35.61
CA SER A 17 3.91 -27.55 34.52
C SER A 17 2.98 -26.97 33.47
N ILE A 18 1.95 -26.23 33.88
CA ILE A 18 1.02 -25.53 32.96
C ILE A 18 1.80 -24.47 32.17
N LEU A 19 2.59 -23.64 32.85
CA LEU A 19 3.40 -22.59 32.19
C LEU A 19 4.38 -23.19 31.16
N PHE A 20 5.07 -24.28 31.55
CA PHE A 20 5.98 -25.00 30.67
C PHE A 20 5.27 -25.58 29.44
N SER A 21 4.10 -26.18 29.64
CA SER A 21 3.26 -26.70 28.53
C SER A 21 2.82 -25.60 27.58
N ILE A 22 2.43 -24.41 28.09
CA ILE A 22 2.06 -23.24 27.28
C ILE A 22 3.27 -22.78 26.45
N ILE A 23 4.45 -22.65 27.06
CA ILE A 23 5.66 -22.23 26.35
C ILE A 23 6.00 -23.19 25.20
N ILE A 24 5.98 -24.51 25.47
CA ILE A 24 6.23 -25.53 24.44
C ILE A 24 5.20 -25.43 23.33
N SER A 25 3.93 -25.27 23.64
CA SER A 25 2.85 -25.16 22.66
C SER A 25 3.04 -23.92 21.77
N VAL A 26 3.38 -22.78 22.34
CA VAL A 26 3.66 -21.54 21.59
C VAL A 26 4.88 -21.73 20.68
N LEU A 27 5.95 -22.37 21.14
CA LEU A 27 7.13 -22.65 20.33
C LEU A 27 6.81 -23.59 19.16
N LEU A 28 6.03 -24.64 19.39
CA LEU A 28 5.60 -25.54 18.31
C LEU A 28 4.71 -24.82 17.29
N CYS A 29 3.78 -23.99 17.75
CA CYS A 29 2.98 -23.14 16.87
C CYS A 29 3.84 -22.19 16.04
N GLU A 30 4.83 -21.52 16.65
CA GLU A 30 5.74 -20.61 15.95
C GLU A 30 6.53 -21.35 14.86
N ILE A 31 7.10 -22.52 15.17
CA ILE A 31 7.82 -23.35 14.17
C ILE A 31 6.88 -23.75 13.04
N THR A 32 5.70 -24.24 13.37
CA THR A 32 4.70 -24.67 12.38
C THR A 32 4.29 -23.51 11.47
N LEU A 33 4.05 -22.31 12.03
CA LEU A 33 3.70 -21.13 11.24
C LEU A 33 4.86 -20.69 10.34
N ARG A 34 6.11 -20.77 10.80
CA ARG A 34 7.29 -20.45 9.98
C ARG A 34 7.45 -21.43 8.81
N VAL A 35 7.30 -22.73 9.07
CA VAL A 35 7.35 -23.77 8.02
C VAL A 35 6.20 -23.56 7.03
N LYS A 36 4.97 -23.38 7.53
CA LYS A 36 3.81 -23.11 6.66
C LYS A 36 4.01 -21.86 5.81
N HIS A 37 4.53 -20.77 6.40
CA HIS A 37 4.78 -19.51 5.70
C HIS A 37 5.84 -19.65 4.60
N TYR A 38 6.84 -20.51 4.80
CA TYR A 38 7.84 -20.80 3.77
C TYR A 38 7.21 -21.39 2.50
N PHE A 39 6.23 -22.28 2.65
CA PHE A 39 5.53 -22.89 1.50
C PHE A 39 4.34 -22.04 1.02
N LEU A 40 3.54 -21.51 1.94
CA LEU A 40 2.31 -20.76 1.70
C LEU A 40 2.41 -19.39 2.35
N THR A 41 2.72 -18.37 1.56
CA THR A 41 2.85 -17.00 2.07
C THR A 41 1.56 -16.54 2.75
N ASN A 42 1.68 -16.05 3.98
CA ASN A 42 0.58 -15.41 4.71
C ASN A 42 0.67 -13.90 4.52
N TYR A 43 -0.41 -13.27 4.09
CA TYR A 43 -0.45 -11.83 3.79
C TYR A 43 -0.04 -10.96 4.99
N ASP A 44 -0.54 -11.25 6.19
CA ASP A 44 -0.28 -10.41 7.36
C ASP A 44 1.17 -10.52 7.84
N ILE A 45 1.75 -11.72 7.76
CA ILE A 45 3.16 -11.95 8.05
C ILE A 45 4.04 -11.22 7.05
N GLU A 46 3.69 -11.24 5.76
CA GLU A 46 4.42 -10.51 4.72
C GLU A 46 4.31 -8.99 4.90
N MET A 47 3.14 -8.46 5.26
CA MET A 47 2.95 -7.04 5.56
C MET A 47 3.77 -6.61 6.78
N TRP A 48 3.82 -7.43 7.81
CA TRP A 48 4.67 -7.19 8.97
C TRP A 48 6.17 -7.23 8.60
N LYS A 49 6.59 -8.22 7.80
CA LYS A 49 7.95 -8.33 7.29
C LYS A 49 8.35 -7.11 6.46
N TYR A 50 7.46 -6.65 5.57
CA TYR A 50 7.64 -5.41 4.82
C TYR A 50 7.85 -4.20 5.73
N ALA A 51 7.03 -4.06 6.77
CA ALA A 51 7.16 -2.96 7.72
C ALA A 51 8.51 -2.99 8.46
N LYS A 52 8.96 -4.17 8.88
CA LYS A 52 10.22 -4.37 9.62
C LYS A 52 11.46 -4.17 8.75
N GLU A 53 11.45 -4.75 7.55
CA GLU A 53 12.65 -4.84 6.71
C GLU A 53 12.84 -3.60 5.82
N LEU A 54 11.76 -3.04 5.27
CA LEU A 54 11.85 -1.97 4.29
C LEU A 54 11.32 -0.62 4.74
N LYS A 55 10.63 -0.52 5.90
CA LYS A 55 10.12 0.77 6.39
C LYS A 55 10.99 1.34 7.50
N VAL A 56 11.01 2.67 7.56
CA VAL A 56 11.59 3.47 8.64
C VAL A 56 10.60 4.57 9.04
N LYS A 57 10.50 4.86 10.33
CA LYS A 57 9.62 5.91 10.85
C LYS A 57 10.09 7.27 10.34
N SER A 58 9.17 8.08 9.83
CA SER A 58 9.43 9.49 9.54
C SER A 58 9.31 10.35 10.78
N THR A 59 10.07 11.46 10.84
CA THR A 59 9.90 12.51 11.82
C THR A 59 8.65 13.35 11.54
N ASN A 60 8.24 13.44 10.27
CA ASN A 60 7.00 14.09 9.86
C ASN A 60 5.80 13.14 10.12
N ILE A 61 4.90 13.57 11.02
CA ILE A 61 3.71 12.79 11.42
C ILE A 61 2.74 12.54 10.24
N LYS A 62 2.66 13.48 9.29
CA LYS A 62 1.81 13.35 8.10
C LYS A 62 2.33 12.29 7.13
N ILE A 63 3.64 12.02 7.12
CA ILE A 63 4.26 10.96 6.30
C ILE A 63 4.21 9.63 7.05
N ASN A 64 4.41 9.65 8.37
CA ASN A 64 4.46 8.52 9.29
C ASN A 64 5.65 7.58 9.07
N HIS A 65 5.86 7.07 7.87
CA HIS A 65 6.98 6.18 7.53
C HIS A 65 7.41 6.37 6.07
N THR A 66 8.66 6.04 5.78
CA THR A 66 9.22 5.99 4.42
C THR A 66 9.89 4.64 4.19
N HIS A 67 10.35 4.35 2.97
CA HIS A 67 11.24 3.22 2.77
C HIS A 67 12.66 3.50 3.27
N LYS A 68 13.34 2.45 3.72
CA LYS A 68 14.79 2.47 3.94
C LYS A 68 15.50 2.58 2.59
N LYS A 69 16.27 3.63 2.40
CA LYS A 69 17.04 3.86 1.17
C LYS A 69 18.07 2.75 0.96
N ASN A 70 18.35 2.39 -0.30
CA ASN A 70 19.33 1.38 -0.67
C ASN A 70 19.12 0.03 0.03
N SER A 71 17.89 -0.41 0.14
CA SER A 71 17.52 -1.66 0.81
C SER A 71 16.81 -2.63 -0.12
N SER A 72 16.78 -3.89 0.27
CA SER A 72 16.03 -4.92 -0.46
C SER A 72 15.48 -5.97 0.49
N SER A 73 14.39 -6.61 0.08
CA SER A 73 13.78 -7.73 0.79
C SER A 73 13.05 -8.64 -0.18
N ASN A 74 12.88 -9.90 0.19
CA ASN A 74 12.05 -10.84 -0.54
C ASN A 74 10.68 -10.94 0.14
N LEU A 75 9.66 -10.35 -0.51
CA LEU A 75 8.29 -10.25 0.00
C LEU A 75 7.33 -10.89 -1.00
N GLN A 76 6.35 -11.64 -0.54
CA GLN A 76 5.41 -12.35 -1.44
C GLN A 76 6.11 -13.24 -2.49
N LYS A 77 7.33 -13.71 -2.19
CA LYS A 77 8.24 -14.47 -3.09
C LYS A 77 8.78 -13.66 -4.27
N VAL A 78 8.67 -12.34 -4.24
CA VAL A 78 9.28 -11.45 -5.23
C VAL A 78 10.29 -10.52 -4.56
N GLN A 79 11.33 -10.13 -5.29
CA GLN A 79 12.35 -9.24 -4.78
C GLN A 79 11.86 -7.79 -4.85
N PHE A 80 11.88 -7.12 -3.70
CA PHE A 80 11.69 -5.68 -3.58
C PHE A 80 13.06 -5.01 -3.48
N LYS A 81 13.34 -4.08 -4.38
CA LYS A 81 14.53 -3.23 -4.33
C LYS A 81 14.11 -1.79 -4.15
N ILE A 82 14.69 -1.13 -3.15
CA ILE A 82 14.45 0.27 -2.85
C ILE A 82 15.72 1.05 -3.20
N ASN A 83 15.57 2.05 -4.06
CA ASN A 83 16.70 2.86 -4.54
C ASN A 83 17.20 3.86 -3.49
N LYS A 84 18.20 4.65 -3.86
CA LYS A 84 18.80 5.69 -2.99
C LYS A 84 17.84 6.82 -2.59
N TYR A 85 16.72 6.98 -3.30
CA TYR A 85 15.68 7.96 -2.99
C TYR A 85 14.53 7.39 -2.13
N GLY A 86 14.55 6.09 -1.84
CA GLY A 86 13.48 5.41 -1.10
C GLY A 86 12.29 4.97 -1.97
N GLN A 87 12.49 4.85 -3.28
CA GLN A 87 11.49 4.43 -4.25
C GLN A 87 11.70 2.96 -4.63
N ARG A 88 10.64 2.22 -4.90
CA ARG A 88 10.74 0.86 -5.43
C ARG A 88 11.08 0.92 -6.92
N ASP A 89 12.34 1.19 -7.20
CA ASP A 89 12.85 1.36 -8.55
C ASP A 89 14.34 1.06 -8.63
N ASN A 90 14.88 1.05 -9.85
CA ASN A 90 16.31 1.06 -10.04
C ASN A 90 16.90 2.44 -9.63
N ASN A 91 18.21 2.47 -9.36
CA ASN A 91 18.90 3.73 -9.15
C ASN A 91 18.96 4.53 -10.45
N PHE A 92 18.78 5.82 -10.33
CA PHE A 92 19.00 6.82 -11.38
C PHE A 92 19.66 8.05 -10.75
N GLU A 93 20.25 8.91 -11.57
CA GLU A 93 20.78 10.20 -11.13
C GLU A 93 19.72 11.28 -11.32
N LYS A 94 19.67 12.25 -10.39
CA LYS A 94 18.75 13.41 -10.49
C LYS A 94 18.89 14.10 -11.85
N ASP A 95 20.11 14.32 -12.27
CA ASP A 95 20.43 15.03 -13.52
C ASP A 95 20.02 14.24 -14.76
N ASP A 96 19.82 12.92 -14.65
CA ASP A 96 19.33 12.10 -15.75
C ASP A 96 17.85 12.41 -16.08
N LEU A 97 17.07 12.87 -15.11
CA LEU A 97 15.65 13.21 -15.34
C LEU A 97 15.48 14.33 -16.36
N HIS A 98 16.43 15.27 -16.45
CA HIS A 98 16.39 16.35 -17.42
C HIS A 98 16.73 15.92 -18.87
N LYS A 99 17.21 14.70 -19.07
CA LYS A 99 17.47 14.13 -20.40
C LYS A 99 16.21 13.58 -21.05
N PHE A 100 15.15 13.38 -20.26
CA PHE A 100 13.86 12.90 -20.76
C PHE A 100 12.99 14.08 -21.18
N GLU A 101 12.24 13.89 -22.27
CA GLU A 101 11.19 14.82 -22.69
C GLU A 101 10.12 15.00 -21.61
N ARG A 102 9.74 13.85 -20.99
CA ARG A 102 8.84 13.83 -19.82
C ARG A 102 9.35 12.84 -18.79
N SER A 103 9.39 13.28 -17.54
CA SER A 103 9.72 12.44 -16.39
C SER A 103 8.55 12.42 -15.41
N PHE A 104 8.06 11.23 -15.08
CA PHE A 104 6.86 11.02 -14.28
C PHE A 104 7.21 10.37 -12.95
N ILE A 105 6.57 10.82 -11.87
CA ILE A 105 6.50 10.07 -10.63
C ILE A 105 5.06 9.63 -10.36
N ILE A 106 4.87 8.33 -10.07
CA ILE A 106 3.56 7.78 -9.73
C ILE A 106 3.46 7.65 -8.21
N LEU A 107 2.65 8.50 -7.60
CA LEU A 107 2.37 8.50 -6.15
C LEU A 107 1.18 7.60 -5.85
N GLY A 108 1.21 6.90 -4.73
CA GLY A 108 0.08 6.07 -4.29
C GLY A 108 0.44 5.08 -3.19
N SER A 109 -0.47 4.18 -2.94
CA SER A 109 -0.37 3.16 -1.89
C SER A 109 0.30 1.85 -2.37
N SER A 110 -0.08 0.73 -1.77
CA SER A 110 0.44 -0.60 -2.13
C SER A 110 0.11 -1.03 -3.56
N VAL A 111 -0.94 -0.47 -4.16
CA VAL A 111 -1.30 -0.73 -5.56
C VAL A 111 -0.26 -0.10 -6.49
N ALA A 112 0.07 1.16 -6.31
CA ALA A 112 1.13 1.84 -7.06
C ALA A 112 2.51 1.20 -6.82
N LEU A 113 2.79 0.80 -5.56
CA LEU A 113 4.00 0.05 -5.19
C LEU A 113 4.16 -1.23 -6.01
N GLY A 114 3.06 -1.87 -6.42
CA GLY A 114 3.07 -3.18 -7.07
C GLY A 114 3.30 -4.32 -6.08
N TRP A 115 2.50 -4.35 -4.99
CA TRP A 115 2.59 -5.39 -3.97
C TRP A 115 2.45 -6.79 -4.57
N GLY A 116 3.45 -7.64 -4.34
CA GLY A 116 3.48 -9.04 -4.83
C GLY A 116 3.77 -9.21 -6.32
N VAL A 117 4.13 -8.14 -7.03
CA VAL A 117 4.49 -8.17 -8.47
C VAL A 117 5.99 -8.01 -8.63
N GLU A 118 6.59 -8.75 -9.55
CA GLU A 118 8.01 -8.60 -9.91
C GLU A 118 8.31 -7.17 -10.37
N GLN A 119 9.50 -6.65 -10.05
CA GLN A 119 9.83 -5.24 -10.30
C GLN A 119 9.74 -4.86 -11.78
N ASP A 120 10.16 -5.74 -12.68
CA ASP A 120 10.09 -5.54 -14.14
C ASP A 120 8.67 -5.60 -14.72
N LYS A 121 7.67 -6.01 -13.91
CA LYS A 121 6.25 -6.12 -14.26
C LYS A 121 5.35 -5.13 -13.51
N THR A 122 5.95 -4.20 -12.75
CA THR A 122 5.19 -3.13 -12.10
C THR A 122 4.65 -2.13 -13.13
N LEU A 123 3.66 -1.34 -12.73
CA LEU A 123 3.06 -0.31 -13.58
C LEU A 123 4.12 0.61 -14.23
N THR A 124 5.05 1.12 -13.45
CA THR A 124 6.11 2.02 -13.95
C THR A 124 7.07 1.31 -14.88
N SER A 125 7.44 0.07 -14.61
CA SER A 125 8.30 -0.73 -15.49
C SER A 125 7.62 -1.03 -16.83
N GLU A 126 6.32 -1.35 -16.81
CA GLU A 126 5.51 -1.54 -18.03
C GLU A 126 5.41 -0.24 -18.84
N LEU A 127 5.14 0.90 -18.19
CA LEU A 127 5.12 2.22 -18.85
C LEU A 127 6.47 2.58 -19.48
N ASN A 128 7.57 2.34 -18.79
CA ASN A 128 8.92 2.54 -19.33
C ASN A 128 9.17 1.63 -20.55
N ARG A 129 8.71 0.38 -20.49
CA ARG A 129 8.83 -0.57 -21.60
C ARG A 129 8.01 -0.14 -22.83
N ILE A 130 6.78 0.32 -22.62
CA ILE A 130 5.89 0.80 -23.69
C ILE A 130 6.46 2.08 -24.32
N SER A 131 6.91 3.02 -23.50
CA SER A 131 7.51 4.29 -23.97
C SER A 131 8.74 4.02 -24.84
N LYS A 132 9.63 3.14 -24.40
CA LYS A 132 10.81 2.75 -25.20
C LYS A 132 10.41 2.07 -26.52
N LYS A 133 9.40 1.18 -26.50
CA LYS A 133 8.91 0.49 -27.69
C LYS A 133 8.35 1.47 -28.74
N ASN A 134 7.74 2.57 -28.28
CA ASN A 134 7.13 3.58 -29.14
C ASN A 134 8.05 4.79 -29.39
N ASN A 135 9.35 4.67 -29.10
CA ASN A 135 10.37 5.72 -29.29
C ASN A 135 10.02 7.04 -28.57
N LYS A 136 9.30 6.97 -27.44
CA LYS A 136 9.05 8.12 -26.57
C LYS A 136 10.20 8.24 -25.57
N ASN A 137 10.74 9.44 -25.44
CA ASN A 137 11.77 9.75 -24.45
C ASN A 137 11.12 10.10 -23.10
N TRP A 138 10.36 9.13 -22.54
CA TRP A 138 9.65 9.26 -21.28
C TRP A 138 10.22 8.32 -20.22
N PHE A 139 10.23 8.77 -18.98
CA PHE A 139 10.73 7.98 -17.85
C PHE A 139 9.76 8.02 -16.68
N PHE A 140 9.37 6.84 -16.15
CA PHE A 140 8.42 6.67 -15.07
C PHE A 140 9.10 6.10 -13.84
N VAL A 141 8.84 6.72 -12.69
CA VAL A 141 9.41 6.34 -11.38
C VAL A 141 8.29 5.93 -10.43
N ASN A 142 8.51 4.84 -9.70
CA ASN A 142 7.56 4.28 -8.74
C ASN A 142 7.68 4.98 -7.37
N GLY A 143 6.78 5.91 -7.08
CA GLY A 143 6.63 6.58 -5.79
C GLY A 143 5.62 5.91 -4.84
N GLY A 144 5.16 4.69 -5.15
CA GLY A 144 4.23 3.95 -4.30
C GLY A 144 4.86 3.44 -3.01
N ILE A 145 4.16 3.59 -1.88
CA ILE A 145 4.57 3.06 -0.57
C ILE A 145 3.38 2.39 0.10
N GLY A 146 3.55 1.15 0.55
CA GLY A 146 2.48 0.39 1.19
C GLY A 146 1.94 1.05 2.46
N ASN A 147 0.62 1.04 2.63
CA ASN A 147 -0.14 1.69 3.70
C ASN A 147 -0.09 3.23 3.65
N TYR A 148 0.14 3.81 2.50
CA TYR A 148 -0.06 5.24 2.29
C TYR A 148 -1.53 5.55 1.96
N ASN A 149 -1.93 6.76 2.32
CA ASN A 149 -3.15 7.45 1.91
C ASN A 149 -2.74 8.78 1.26
N THR A 150 -3.71 9.59 0.84
CA THR A 150 -3.46 10.89 0.17
C THR A 150 -2.53 11.79 0.98
N GLU A 151 -2.76 11.93 2.28
CA GLU A 151 -1.92 12.77 3.14
C GLU A 151 -0.46 12.32 3.11
N ARG A 152 -0.21 11.02 3.21
CA ARG A 152 1.15 10.47 3.29
C ARG A 152 1.92 10.61 1.99
N TYR A 153 1.33 10.22 0.85
CA TYR A 153 2.09 10.27 -0.40
C TYR A 153 2.31 11.70 -0.91
N VAL A 154 1.37 12.63 -0.66
CA VAL A 154 1.56 14.03 -1.01
C VAL A 154 2.68 14.65 -0.18
N ASN A 155 2.61 14.52 1.16
CA ASN A 155 3.63 15.09 2.03
C ASN A 155 5.01 14.45 1.82
N ASN A 156 5.06 13.14 1.55
CA ASN A 156 6.32 12.47 1.23
C ASN A 156 6.93 12.96 -0.09
N TYR A 157 6.12 13.21 -1.12
CA TYR A 157 6.59 13.81 -2.37
C TYR A 157 7.15 15.21 -2.13
N LEU A 158 6.40 16.07 -1.47
CA LEU A 158 6.78 17.45 -1.25
C LEU A 158 8.07 17.57 -0.40
N GLU A 159 8.25 16.71 0.61
CA GLU A 159 9.41 16.77 1.51
C GLU A 159 10.63 16.05 0.94
N ASN A 160 10.46 14.87 0.33
CA ASN A 160 11.58 13.99 0.01
C ASN A 160 11.92 13.91 -1.49
N TRP A 161 10.98 14.24 -2.40
CA TRP A 161 11.15 13.99 -3.83
C TRP A 161 10.91 15.19 -4.73
N SER A 162 10.38 16.30 -4.21
CA SER A 162 10.12 17.52 -4.98
C SER A 162 11.38 18.09 -5.63
N GLU A 163 12.52 17.97 -4.95
CA GLU A 163 13.82 18.40 -5.47
C GLU A 163 14.34 17.58 -6.67
N LEU A 164 13.73 16.44 -6.97
CA LEU A 164 14.05 15.63 -8.16
C LEU A 164 13.55 16.30 -9.46
N LYS A 165 12.56 17.22 -9.36
CA LYS A 165 12.04 18.04 -10.47
C LYS A 165 11.47 17.22 -11.62
N PHE A 166 10.52 16.34 -11.33
CA PHE A 166 9.74 15.66 -12.36
C PHE A 166 8.91 16.65 -13.18
N THR A 167 8.70 16.37 -14.46
CA THR A 167 7.81 17.17 -15.32
C THR A 167 6.34 16.87 -15.04
N ASP A 168 6.05 15.67 -14.54
CA ASP A 168 4.71 15.18 -14.33
C ASP A 168 4.58 14.43 -12.99
N VAL A 169 3.48 14.68 -12.28
CA VAL A 169 3.09 13.93 -11.08
C VAL A 169 1.77 13.21 -11.35
N ILE A 170 1.76 11.91 -11.21
CA ILE A 170 0.58 11.07 -11.33
C ILE A 170 0.18 10.60 -9.94
N ILE A 171 -1.03 10.95 -9.51
CA ILE A 171 -1.67 10.37 -8.34
C ILE A 171 -2.42 9.12 -8.79
N HIS A 172 -1.98 7.96 -8.33
CA HIS A 172 -2.68 6.70 -8.49
C HIS A 172 -3.58 6.49 -7.28
N PHE A 173 -4.76 7.14 -7.33
CA PHE A 173 -5.71 7.20 -6.23
C PHE A 173 -6.48 5.90 -6.10
N PHE A 174 -6.55 5.34 -4.90
CA PHE A 174 -7.30 4.14 -4.59
C PHE A 174 -8.41 4.42 -3.59
N VAL A 175 -9.46 3.62 -3.60
CA VAL A 175 -10.69 3.85 -2.80
C VAL A 175 -10.45 4.03 -1.30
N ASN A 176 -9.35 3.52 -0.73
CA ASN A 176 -9.03 3.68 0.69
C ASN A 176 -8.10 4.86 1.00
N ASP A 177 -7.74 5.68 0.01
CA ASP A 177 -6.80 6.79 0.19
C ASP A 177 -7.36 7.96 1.03
N THR A 178 -8.66 7.91 1.36
CA THR A 178 -9.32 8.81 2.33
C THR A 178 -9.32 8.28 3.75
N GLU A 179 -8.77 7.11 4.03
CA GLU A 179 -8.76 6.55 5.38
C GLU A 179 -7.78 7.29 6.29
N VAL A 180 -8.25 7.64 7.49
CA VAL A 180 -7.37 8.18 8.54
C VAL A 180 -6.54 7.03 9.10
N SER A 181 -5.26 7.13 8.95
CA SER A 181 -4.36 6.06 9.39
C SER A 181 -4.12 6.10 10.90
N SER A 182 -4.39 4.99 11.58
CA SER A 182 -4.06 4.85 12.99
C SER A 182 -2.53 4.74 13.20
N ASN A 183 -2.01 5.47 14.18
CA ASN A 183 -0.59 5.40 14.58
C ASN A 183 -0.32 4.31 15.62
N ASN A 184 -1.06 3.20 15.59
CA ASN A 184 -0.91 2.11 16.55
C ASN A 184 0.47 1.47 16.39
N LYS A 185 1.26 1.51 17.46
CA LYS A 185 2.54 0.79 17.52
C LYS A 185 2.24 -0.70 17.71
N PRO A 186 2.87 -1.58 16.93
CA PRO A 186 2.82 -3.01 17.24
C PRO A 186 3.47 -3.26 18.61
N ASN A 187 2.96 -4.25 19.34
CA ASN A 187 3.62 -4.67 20.57
C ASN A 187 4.81 -5.59 20.26
N PHE A 188 5.67 -5.82 21.25
CA PHE A 188 6.87 -6.63 21.10
C PHE A 188 6.61 -8.03 20.51
N PHE A 189 5.52 -8.68 20.89
CA PHE A 189 5.17 -10.01 20.37
C PHE A 189 4.83 -9.99 18.88
N VAL A 190 4.12 -8.97 18.41
CA VAL A 190 3.83 -8.79 16.97
C VAL A 190 5.12 -8.53 16.20
N GLU A 191 6.08 -7.81 16.81
CA GLU A 191 7.35 -7.49 16.14
C GLU A 191 8.30 -8.69 16.01
N HIS A 192 8.15 -9.76 16.82
CA HIS A 192 9.15 -10.83 16.91
C HIS A 192 8.59 -12.24 16.70
N SER A 193 7.27 -12.41 16.52
CA SER A 193 6.62 -13.72 16.45
C SER A 193 5.52 -13.78 15.40
N HIS A 194 5.54 -14.82 14.56
CA HIS A 194 4.45 -15.12 13.63
C HIS A 194 3.14 -15.44 14.38
N VAL A 195 3.23 -16.13 15.53
CA VAL A 195 2.09 -16.37 16.42
C VAL A 195 1.52 -15.03 16.90
N GLY A 196 2.38 -14.08 17.29
CA GLY A 196 1.98 -12.74 17.70
C GLY A 196 1.20 -12.00 16.61
N VAL A 197 1.66 -12.05 15.36
CA VAL A 197 0.97 -11.45 14.20
C VAL A 197 -0.40 -12.06 14.00
N VAL A 198 -0.49 -13.40 14.02
CA VAL A 198 -1.75 -14.12 13.81
C VAL A 198 -2.76 -13.84 14.93
N ILE A 199 -2.32 -13.87 16.19
CA ILE A 199 -3.20 -13.57 17.34
C ILE A 199 -3.68 -12.12 17.28
N TRP A 200 -2.79 -11.17 16.99
CA TRP A 200 -3.14 -9.75 16.85
C TRP A 200 -4.21 -9.55 15.76
N LYS A 201 -4.05 -10.22 14.62
CA LYS A 201 -5.05 -10.19 13.55
C LYS A 201 -6.38 -10.78 13.99
N LEU A 202 -6.37 -11.95 14.64
CA LEU A 202 -7.60 -12.58 15.13
C LEU A 202 -8.35 -11.65 16.11
N ILE A 203 -7.64 -11.02 17.04
CA ILE A 203 -8.23 -10.07 17.98
C ILE A 203 -8.85 -8.87 17.24
N ASN A 204 -8.14 -8.30 16.26
CA ASN A 204 -8.67 -7.17 15.51
C ASN A 204 -9.84 -7.57 14.59
N SER A 205 -9.78 -8.72 13.94
CA SER A 205 -10.88 -9.27 13.15
C SER A 205 -12.11 -9.55 14.02
N TYR A 206 -11.93 -10.08 15.22
CA TYR A 206 -13.02 -10.28 16.18
C TYR A 206 -13.66 -8.95 16.59
N LYS A 207 -12.84 -7.94 16.93
CA LYS A 207 -13.34 -6.59 17.24
C LYS A 207 -14.09 -5.97 16.08
N SER A 208 -13.65 -6.18 14.84
CA SER A 208 -14.30 -5.63 13.64
C SER A 208 -15.57 -6.40 13.25
N SER A 209 -15.66 -7.71 13.57
CA SER A 209 -16.83 -8.53 13.26
C SER A 209 -18.11 -8.09 14.00
N PHE A 210 -17.99 -7.39 15.12
CA PHE A 210 -19.11 -6.76 15.81
C PHE A 210 -19.67 -5.54 15.06
N LYS A 211 -18.90 -4.97 14.10
CA LYS A 211 -19.31 -3.89 13.20
C LYS A 211 -19.56 -4.47 11.82
N LYS A 212 -20.61 -5.30 11.63
CA LYS A 212 -21.03 -5.82 10.32
C LYS A 212 -21.60 -4.70 9.45
N GLU A 213 -20.74 -3.80 9.01
CA GLU A 213 -21.07 -2.80 8.01
C GLU A 213 -20.76 -3.38 6.62
N LYS A 214 -21.68 -3.21 5.66
CA LYS A 214 -21.39 -3.57 4.27
C LYS A 214 -20.26 -2.69 3.74
N LEU A 215 -19.41 -3.22 2.88
CA LEU A 215 -18.26 -2.48 2.30
C LEU A 215 -18.70 -1.17 1.66
N VAL A 216 -19.83 -1.18 0.98
CA VAL A 216 -20.41 0.03 0.34
C VAL A 216 -20.77 1.10 1.36
N ASP A 217 -21.44 0.72 2.48
CA ASP A 217 -21.84 1.66 3.53
C ASP A 217 -20.60 2.19 4.27
N TYR A 218 -19.59 1.33 4.44
CA TYR A 218 -18.29 1.73 4.97
C TYR A 218 -17.65 2.84 4.14
N TYR A 219 -17.61 2.71 2.81
CA TYR A 219 -17.05 3.74 1.94
C TYR A 219 -17.97 4.93 1.77
N LYS A 220 -19.30 4.78 1.73
CA LYS A 220 -20.23 5.93 1.69
C LYS A 220 -19.93 6.93 2.80
N LYS A 221 -19.77 6.45 4.04
CA LYS A 221 -19.42 7.32 5.18
C LYS A 221 -18.06 8.00 5.02
N ARG A 222 -17.07 7.31 4.43
CA ARG A 222 -15.72 7.86 4.26
C ARG A 222 -15.58 8.87 3.14
N TYR A 223 -16.57 8.91 2.28
CA TYR A 223 -16.65 9.89 1.19
C TYR A 223 -17.71 10.97 1.45
N GLU A 224 -18.29 11.04 2.66
CA GLU A 224 -19.10 12.19 3.09
C GLU A 224 -18.22 13.43 3.25
N GLU A 225 -18.76 14.60 2.92
CA GLU A 225 -18.04 15.87 2.95
C GLU A 225 -17.58 16.28 4.37
N ASN A 226 -18.25 15.79 5.41
CA ASN A 226 -17.89 16.02 6.80
C ASN A 226 -16.88 15.01 7.35
N PHE A 227 -16.58 13.92 6.63
CA PHE A 227 -15.61 12.92 7.08
C PHE A 227 -14.19 13.48 7.08
N GLU A 228 -13.50 13.39 8.21
CA GLU A 228 -12.17 13.99 8.43
C GLU A 228 -11.14 13.55 7.38
N GLY A 229 -11.07 12.23 7.12
CA GLY A 229 -10.09 11.69 6.15
C GLY A 229 -10.34 12.16 4.72
N PHE A 230 -11.60 12.35 4.34
CA PHE A 230 -11.96 12.90 3.03
C PHE A 230 -11.53 14.37 2.90
N LYS A 231 -11.81 15.19 3.94
CA LYS A 231 -11.34 16.59 3.98
C LYS A 231 -9.83 16.70 3.90
N ILE A 232 -9.11 15.83 4.62
CA ILE A 232 -7.65 15.78 4.56
C ILE A 232 -7.21 15.45 3.12
N ALA A 233 -7.79 14.42 2.50
CA ALA A 233 -7.43 14.03 1.13
C ALA A 233 -7.67 15.17 0.13
N GLU A 234 -8.83 15.84 0.18
CA GLU A 234 -9.17 16.96 -0.69
C GLU A 234 -8.19 18.15 -0.50
N ASN A 235 -7.87 18.49 0.76
CA ASN A 235 -6.92 19.55 1.08
C ASN A 235 -5.50 19.22 0.58
N GLU A 236 -5.03 17.99 0.75
CA GLU A 236 -3.69 17.59 0.27
C GLU A 236 -3.64 17.53 -1.26
N LEU A 237 -4.71 17.11 -1.93
CA LEU A 237 -4.81 17.20 -3.40
C LEU A 237 -4.75 18.67 -3.86
N SER A 238 -5.49 19.57 -3.21
CA SER A 238 -5.43 21.01 -3.50
C SER A 238 -4.03 21.58 -3.27
N HIS A 239 -3.37 21.18 -2.17
CA HIS A 239 -2.00 21.60 -1.86
C HIS A 239 -0.99 21.14 -2.93
N LEU A 240 -1.05 19.86 -3.32
CA LEU A 240 -0.19 19.33 -4.37
C LEU A 240 -0.44 20.02 -5.72
N LYS A 241 -1.70 20.26 -6.08
CA LYS A 241 -2.03 20.96 -7.34
C LYS A 241 -1.43 22.35 -7.40
N LYS A 242 -1.57 23.14 -6.32
CA LYS A 242 -0.95 24.49 -6.22
C LYS A 242 0.58 24.42 -6.32
N TYR A 243 1.19 23.40 -5.70
CA TYR A 243 2.63 23.17 -5.85
C TYR A 243 3.01 22.88 -7.31
N CYS A 244 2.25 22.02 -7.97
CA CYS A 244 2.49 21.65 -9.38
C CYS A 244 2.37 22.89 -10.29
N GLU A 245 1.32 23.69 -10.14
CA GLU A 245 1.10 24.91 -10.93
C GLU A 245 2.24 25.92 -10.76
N LYS A 246 2.66 26.15 -9.50
CA LYS A 246 3.78 27.04 -9.19
C LYS A 246 5.11 26.60 -9.84
N ASN A 247 5.30 25.30 -10.05
CA ASN A 247 6.54 24.72 -10.56
C ASN A 247 6.41 24.20 -12.00
N GLU A 248 5.33 24.54 -12.70
CA GLU A 248 5.08 24.14 -14.11
C GLU A 248 5.05 22.60 -14.31
N ILE A 249 4.59 21.87 -13.28
CA ILE A 249 4.48 20.42 -13.28
C ILE A 249 3.06 20.03 -13.71
N LYS A 250 2.91 19.10 -14.63
CA LYS A 250 1.60 18.53 -14.98
C LYS A 250 1.14 17.57 -13.91
N CYS A 251 -0.11 17.70 -13.50
CA CYS A 251 -0.69 16.85 -12.44
C CYS A 251 -1.87 16.06 -12.98
N HIS A 252 -1.79 14.74 -12.82
CA HIS A 252 -2.79 13.78 -13.22
C HIS A 252 -3.37 13.06 -12.01
N LEU A 253 -4.68 12.81 -12.00
CA LEU A 253 -5.35 11.95 -11.04
C LEU A 253 -5.91 10.73 -11.76
N ILE A 254 -5.35 9.57 -11.46
CA ILE A 254 -5.76 8.29 -12.04
C ILE A 254 -6.51 7.51 -10.97
N MET A 255 -7.81 7.30 -11.19
CA MET A 255 -8.67 6.57 -10.27
C MET A 255 -8.54 5.07 -10.49
N MET A 256 -8.03 4.36 -9.50
CA MET A 256 -7.98 2.90 -9.46
C MET A 256 -9.23 2.35 -8.77
N PRO A 257 -10.06 1.54 -9.44
CA PRO A 257 -11.21 0.91 -8.82
C PRO A 257 -10.79 -0.16 -7.81
N ASP A 258 -11.67 -0.44 -6.86
CA ASP A 258 -11.58 -1.67 -6.08
C ASP A 258 -11.92 -2.87 -6.98
N ILE A 259 -10.97 -3.79 -7.13
CA ILE A 259 -11.12 -4.96 -8.02
C ILE A 259 -11.62 -6.22 -7.32
N HIS A 260 -12.08 -6.11 -6.06
CA HIS A 260 -12.66 -7.25 -5.35
C HIS A 260 -13.99 -7.70 -5.97
N GLN A 261 -14.81 -6.74 -6.37
CA GLN A 261 -16.10 -6.99 -7.02
C GLN A 261 -16.35 -5.93 -8.09
N LEU A 262 -16.36 -6.33 -9.33
CA LEU A 262 -16.51 -5.44 -10.48
C LEU A 262 -17.93 -5.47 -11.07
N GLU A 263 -18.71 -6.53 -10.80
CA GLU A 263 -20.07 -6.68 -11.30
C GLU A 263 -21.02 -7.21 -10.21
N PRO A 264 -22.00 -6.40 -9.78
CA PRO A 264 -22.10 -4.96 -10.03
C PRO A 264 -20.99 -4.19 -9.30
N TYR A 265 -20.46 -3.12 -9.92
CA TYR A 265 -19.50 -2.24 -9.26
C TYR A 265 -20.25 -1.21 -8.39
N GLU A 266 -20.42 -1.54 -7.13
CA GLU A 266 -21.21 -0.72 -6.19
C GLU A 266 -20.51 0.57 -5.73
N LEU A 267 -19.18 0.70 -5.95
CA LEU A 267 -18.38 1.85 -5.53
C LEU A 267 -18.24 2.95 -6.60
N ILE A 268 -19.06 2.92 -7.65
CA ILE A 268 -19.02 3.89 -8.76
C ILE A 268 -19.13 5.35 -8.28
N PHE A 269 -19.88 5.60 -7.20
CA PHE A 269 -20.04 6.92 -6.60
C PHE A 269 -18.69 7.54 -6.16
N ILE A 270 -17.67 6.73 -5.87
CA ILE A 270 -16.31 7.20 -5.54
C ILE A 270 -15.64 7.75 -6.81
N ASN A 271 -15.74 7.00 -7.92
CA ASN A 271 -15.16 7.42 -9.21
C ASN A 271 -15.78 8.76 -9.65
N ASP A 272 -17.13 8.88 -9.55
CA ASP A 272 -17.86 10.11 -9.87
C ASP A 272 -17.42 11.28 -8.98
N LYS A 273 -17.26 11.04 -7.67
CA LYS A 273 -16.81 12.06 -6.72
C LYS A 273 -15.39 12.50 -6.99
N MET A 274 -14.48 11.57 -7.26
CA MET A 274 -13.08 11.89 -7.57
C MET A 274 -12.93 12.61 -8.92
N LYS A 275 -13.78 12.26 -9.91
CA LYS A 275 -13.87 13.02 -11.16
C LYS A 275 -14.27 14.48 -10.90
N LYS A 276 -15.32 14.72 -10.11
CA LYS A 276 -15.77 16.07 -9.74
C LYS A 276 -14.67 16.87 -9.03
N ILE A 277 -13.96 16.25 -8.08
CA ILE A 277 -12.82 16.88 -7.39
C ILE A 277 -11.72 17.23 -8.38
N SER A 278 -11.39 16.32 -9.27
CA SER A 278 -10.36 16.54 -10.30
C SER A 278 -10.73 17.72 -11.20
N ASP A 279 -11.97 17.79 -11.66
CA ASP A 279 -12.46 18.91 -12.47
C ASP A 279 -12.41 20.24 -11.70
N THR A 280 -12.78 20.22 -10.42
CA THR A 280 -12.77 21.42 -9.56
C THR A 280 -11.36 21.93 -9.28
N LEU A 281 -10.40 21.01 -9.05
CA LEU A 281 -9.02 21.35 -8.74
C LEU A 281 -8.14 21.53 -9.99
N GLY A 282 -8.64 21.18 -11.18
CA GLY A 282 -7.90 21.28 -12.43
C GLY A 282 -6.88 20.17 -12.65
N TYR A 283 -7.13 18.95 -12.12
CA TYR A 283 -6.36 17.77 -12.48
C TYR A 283 -6.83 17.19 -13.81
N GLU A 284 -5.91 16.68 -14.60
CA GLU A 284 -6.27 15.77 -15.68
C GLU A 284 -6.69 14.41 -15.07
N PHE A 285 -7.86 13.89 -15.49
CA PHE A 285 -8.47 12.72 -14.84
C PHE A 285 -8.57 11.51 -15.77
N LEU A 286 -8.19 10.34 -15.25
CA LEU A 286 -8.40 9.05 -15.89
C LEU A 286 -9.06 8.06 -14.94
N ASP A 287 -10.19 7.46 -15.35
CA ASP A 287 -10.79 6.32 -14.64
C ASP A 287 -10.32 5.00 -15.25
N LEU A 288 -9.75 4.13 -14.41
CA LEU A 288 -9.31 2.80 -14.81
C LEU A 288 -10.41 1.73 -14.68
N LEU A 289 -11.60 2.03 -14.17
CA LEU A 289 -12.69 1.05 -14.05
C LEU A 289 -13.02 0.35 -15.39
N PRO A 290 -13.10 1.06 -16.53
CA PRO A 290 -13.37 0.42 -17.81
C PRO A 290 -12.35 -0.64 -18.23
N VAL A 291 -11.10 -0.50 -17.77
CA VAL A 291 -10.00 -1.44 -18.09
C VAL A 291 -10.24 -2.81 -17.46
N PHE A 292 -10.90 -2.84 -16.30
CA PHE A 292 -11.12 -4.04 -15.51
C PHE A 292 -12.49 -4.69 -15.75
N LYS A 293 -13.44 -3.97 -16.36
CA LYS A 293 -14.74 -4.57 -16.73
C LYS A 293 -14.51 -5.80 -17.58
N ASN A 294 -15.24 -6.87 -17.28
CA ASN A 294 -15.18 -8.15 -17.98
C ASN A 294 -13.82 -8.90 -17.86
N GLN A 295 -12.91 -8.45 -17.01
CA GLN A 295 -11.67 -9.18 -16.74
C GLN A 295 -11.92 -10.27 -15.69
N PRO A 296 -11.48 -11.52 -15.93
CA PRO A 296 -11.58 -12.56 -14.90
C PRO A 296 -10.76 -12.18 -13.65
N ILE A 297 -11.40 -12.22 -12.47
CA ILE A 297 -10.74 -11.90 -11.18
C ILE A 297 -9.46 -12.71 -10.99
N THR A 298 -9.45 -13.97 -11.41
CA THR A 298 -8.28 -14.86 -11.33
C THR A 298 -7.07 -14.38 -12.13
N LYS A 299 -7.28 -13.52 -13.14
CA LYS A 299 -6.18 -12.90 -13.91
C LYS A 299 -5.72 -11.59 -13.33
N ILE A 300 -6.65 -10.79 -12.78
CA ILE A 300 -6.34 -9.44 -12.30
C ILE A 300 -5.87 -9.41 -10.85
N TRP A 301 -6.16 -10.44 -10.04
CA TRP A 301 -5.65 -10.55 -8.68
C TRP A 301 -4.27 -11.20 -8.65
N ASN A 302 -3.41 -10.70 -7.76
CA ASN A 302 -2.08 -11.27 -7.54
C ASN A 302 -2.16 -12.72 -7.03
N LYS A 303 -3.06 -12.99 -6.07
CA LYS A 303 -3.38 -14.33 -5.54
C LYS A 303 -4.84 -14.39 -5.13
N TYR A 304 -5.39 -15.60 -5.02
CA TYR A 304 -6.79 -15.82 -4.62
C TYR A 304 -7.18 -15.13 -3.31
N ASN A 305 -6.25 -15.05 -2.35
CA ASN A 305 -6.44 -14.42 -1.03
C ASN A 305 -5.75 -13.06 -0.91
N ASP A 306 -5.25 -12.50 -2.00
CA ASP A 306 -4.59 -11.21 -2.06
C ASP A 306 -5.04 -10.46 -3.33
N PRO A 307 -6.07 -9.61 -3.22
CA PRO A 307 -6.68 -8.93 -4.35
C PRO A 307 -5.88 -7.71 -4.84
N HIS A 308 -4.62 -7.56 -4.45
CA HIS A 308 -3.76 -6.60 -5.11
C HIS A 308 -3.63 -6.92 -6.60
N PRO A 309 -3.49 -5.91 -7.46
CA PRO A 309 -3.36 -6.11 -8.89
C PRO A 309 -2.20 -7.05 -9.25
N SER A 310 -2.47 -8.01 -10.13
CA SER A 310 -1.46 -8.92 -10.69
C SER A 310 -0.56 -8.20 -11.71
N ALA A 311 0.50 -8.85 -12.15
CA ALA A 311 1.32 -8.37 -13.26
C ALA A 311 0.51 -8.11 -14.53
N TYR A 312 -0.52 -8.93 -14.80
CA TYR A 312 -1.44 -8.71 -15.91
C TYR A 312 -2.27 -7.43 -15.73
N ALA A 313 -2.77 -7.18 -14.52
CA ALA A 313 -3.50 -5.96 -14.19
C ALA A 313 -2.60 -4.71 -14.31
N HIS A 314 -1.34 -4.79 -13.87
CA HIS A 314 -0.35 -3.72 -14.04
C HIS A 314 -0.10 -3.40 -15.52
N LYS A 315 -0.04 -4.43 -16.37
CA LYS A 315 0.09 -4.22 -17.81
C LYS A 315 -1.14 -3.53 -18.41
N LEU A 316 -2.35 -3.96 -18.05
CA LEU A 316 -3.59 -3.31 -18.50
C LEU A 316 -3.64 -1.82 -18.10
N MET A 317 -3.30 -1.52 -16.85
CA MET A 317 -3.20 -0.14 -16.38
C MET A 317 -2.17 0.66 -17.18
N ALA A 318 -0.99 0.08 -17.42
CA ALA A 318 0.07 0.74 -18.17
C ALA A 318 -0.34 1.04 -19.61
N ASP A 319 -0.94 0.08 -20.31
CA ASP A 319 -1.44 0.27 -21.67
C ASP A 319 -2.43 1.46 -21.72
N ARG A 320 -3.39 1.53 -20.79
CA ARG A 320 -4.42 2.57 -20.74
C ARG A 320 -3.85 3.95 -20.33
N ILE A 321 -2.95 3.97 -19.36
CA ILE A 321 -2.31 5.22 -18.91
C ILE A 321 -1.41 5.77 -20.03
N TYR A 322 -0.68 4.92 -20.72
CA TYR A 322 0.13 5.35 -21.86
C TYR A 322 -0.72 5.99 -22.98
N GLU A 323 -1.85 5.36 -23.33
CA GLU A 323 -2.80 5.92 -24.31
C GLU A 323 -3.34 7.30 -23.90
N TYR A 324 -3.62 7.46 -22.61
CA TYR A 324 -4.14 8.71 -22.04
C TYR A 324 -3.08 9.84 -22.04
N LEU A 325 -1.81 9.52 -21.84
CA LEU A 325 -0.73 10.51 -21.78
C LEU A 325 -0.20 10.93 -23.14
N ASN A 326 -0.48 10.14 -24.19
CA ASN A 326 -0.02 10.33 -25.58
C ASN A 326 -0.98 11.20 -26.38
#